data_ec131d62568b1caec32a155c955a65b0
#
_entry.id   ec131d62568b1caec32a155c955a65b0
#
_cell.length_a   1.000
_cell.length_b   1.000
_cell.length_c   1.000
_cell.angle_alpha   90.00
_cell.angle_beta   90.00
_cell.angle_gamma   90.00
#
_symmetry.space_group_name_H-M   'P 1'
#
loop_
_entity.id
_entity.type
_entity.pdbx_description
1 polymer ?
#
loop_
_entity_poly.entity_id
_entity_poly.type
_entity_poly.pdbx_seq_one_letter_code
_entity_poly.pdbx_strand_id
1 'polypeptide(L)'
;MLLLFSGRSLANEKDSNIEKEVYVYVVILDIDAISSADQSFTINYYAQFRWTDPSLAHPGPSSIRRSLNDIVAPRFILLNQQKTWSSLLNLVDISPEGEVIYRQRLWGDFSQPLRLHDFPFDSHTFELPMLAVGDLGEQINLLPDPDYPSFISSELSVADWSITDYGEASRDIVLTDEAIGGGYVFSFKAKRIFNHYVIKFIIPLILIVAMSWVVFWIDPTEAGSQLSVAVTAALTLIAYHIALASKLPDIPYLTRMDTFLFCSTLMVFTALVEVVVTSRLARDGKLRLARRFDQVSRVLFPSVYLGTAGWAFFSAAT
;
A
#
# COMPACT_ATOMS: atom_id res chain seq x y z
N MET A 1 62.83 36.67 25.43
CA MET A 1 63.05 35.39 24.69
C MET A 1 61.77 35.05 24.00
N LEU A 2 61.63 35.57 22.74
CA LEU A 2 60.43 35.38 21.88
C LEU A 2 60.56 34.04 21.15
N LEU A 3 59.62 33.18 21.37
CA LEU A 3 59.43 31.97 20.55
C LEU A 3 58.38 32.25 19.49
N LEU A 4 58.86 32.32 18.22
CA LEU A 4 58.05 32.37 17.02
C LEU A 4 57.46 30.98 16.75
N PHE A 5 56.15 30.83 16.90
CA PHE A 5 55.42 29.69 16.36
C PHE A 5 55.12 29.91 14.87
N SER A 6 55.83 29.16 14.04
CA SER A 6 55.58 29.03 12.61
C SER A 6 54.21 28.33 12.39
N GLY A 7 53.25 29.10 11.90
CA GLY A 7 51.96 28.54 11.45
C GLY A 7 52.16 27.71 10.18
N ARG A 8 52.06 26.41 10.31
CA ARG A 8 51.85 25.51 9.16
C ARG A 8 50.42 25.69 8.68
N SER A 9 50.24 26.31 7.55
CA SER A 9 49.03 26.30 6.77
C SER A 9 48.70 24.84 6.43
N LEU A 10 47.67 24.29 7.04
CA LEU A 10 47.02 23.09 6.55
C LEU A 10 46.36 23.48 5.22
N ALA A 11 47.03 23.18 4.12
CA ALA A 11 46.40 23.18 2.80
C ALA A 11 45.19 22.25 2.88
N ASN A 12 44.05 22.83 2.58
CA ASN A 12 42.80 22.14 2.42
C ASN A 12 42.97 21.16 1.23
N GLU A 13 43.30 19.92 1.55
CA GLU A 13 43.26 18.83 0.61
C GLU A 13 41.75 18.59 0.29
N LYS A 14 41.32 19.28 -0.75
CA LYS A 14 40.01 19.06 -1.36
C LYS A 14 40.09 17.65 -1.93
N ASP A 15 39.67 16.66 -1.11
CA ASP A 15 39.42 15.32 -1.59
C ASP A 15 38.59 15.46 -2.86
N SER A 16 39.18 15.09 -3.98
CA SER A 16 38.45 14.94 -5.23
C SER A 16 37.51 13.76 -5.07
N ASN A 17 36.33 14.01 -4.55
CA ASN A 17 35.24 13.06 -4.52
C ASN A 17 35.00 12.66 -5.99
N ILE A 18 35.41 11.47 -6.39
CA ILE A 18 35.17 10.94 -7.74
C ILE A 18 33.70 10.60 -7.78
N GLU A 19 32.95 11.45 -8.43
CA GLU A 19 31.51 11.26 -8.64
C GLU A 19 31.31 10.32 -9.82
N LYS A 20 30.74 9.14 -9.57
CA LYS A 20 30.47 8.12 -10.59
C LYS A 20 28.98 8.10 -10.89
N GLU A 21 28.63 8.31 -12.15
CA GLU A 21 27.25 8.21 -12.61
C GLU A 21 26.93 6.78 -13.04
N VAL A 22 25.78 6.29 -12.61
CA VAL A 22 25.24 5.00 -13.02
C VAL A 22 23.82 5.21 -13.52
N TYR A 23 23.59 4.90 -14.78
CA TYR A 23 22.28 4.99 -15.42
C TYR A 23 21.46 3.74 -15.12
N VAL A 24 20.22 3.95 -14.71
CA VAL A 24 19.30 2.89 -14.27
C VAL A 24 18.09 2.83 -15.18
N TYR A 25 17.76 1.62 -15.63
CA TYR A 25 16.58 1.29 -16.40
C TYR A 25 15.81 0.18 -15.72
N VAL A 26 14.51 0.39 -15.44
CA VAL A 26 13.65 -0.55 -14.74
C VAL A 26 12.41 -0.88 -15.55
N VAL A 27 12.12 -2.15 -15.68
CA VAL A 27 10.88 -2.64 -16.28
C VAL A 27 10.14 -3.48 -15.25
N ILE A 28 8.98 -3.04 -14.81
CA ILE A 28 8.08 -3.89 -14.03
C ILE A 28 7.40 -4.85 -15.00
N LEU A 29 7.75 -6.12 -14.90
CA LEU A 29 7.22 -7.19 -15.75
C LEU A 29 5.85 -7.64 -15.28
N ASP A 30 5.65 -7.71 -13.96
CA ASP A 30 4.37 -8.05 -13.34
C ASP A 30 4.28 -7.47 -11.92
N ILE A 31 3.06 -7.24 -11.47
CA ILE A 31 2.70 -6.97 -10.08
C ILE A 31 1.82 -8.13 -9.64
N ASP A 32 2.39 -9.04 -8.83
CA ASP A 32 1.71 -10.27 -8.42
C ASP A 32 0.65 -10.02 -7.33
N ALA A 33 0.98 -9.16 -6.35
CA ALA A 33 0.11 -8.85 -5.24
C ALA A 33 0.42 -7.49 -4.60
N ILE A 34 -0.61 -6.88 -4.00
CA ILE A 34 -0.48 -5.73 -3.08
C ILE A 34 -1.24 -6.11 -1.80
N SER A 35 -0.50 -6.35 -0.71
CA SER A 35 -1.05 -6.77 0.58
C SER A 35 -1.22 -5.57 1.51
N SER A 36 -2.48 -5.22 1.78
CA SER A 36 -2.79 -4.19 2.78
C SER A 36 -2.54 -4.65 4.21
N ALA A 37 -2.67 -5.96 4.47
CA ALA A 37 -2.44 -6.55 5.79
C ALA A 37 -0.94 -6.57 6.14
N ASP A 38 -0.09 -6.98 5.16
CA ASP A 38 1.35 -7.11 5.37
C ASP A 38 2.10 -5.81 5.07
N GLN A 39 1.42 -4.75 4.63
CA GLN A 39 2.02 -3.47 4.23
C GLN A 39 3.16 -3.68 3.22
N SER A 40 2.89 -4.50 2.18
CA SER A 40 3.88 -4.92 1.20
C SER A 40 3.26 -5.10 -0.19
N PHE A 41 4.12 -5.12 -1.19
CA PHE A 41 3.75 -5.48 -2.55
C PHE A 41 4.79 -6.44 -3.15
N THR A 42 4.32 -7.34 -4.01
CA THR A 42 5.15 -8.35 -4.69
C THR A 42 5.22 -8.03 -6.17
N ILE A 43 6.44 -7.92 -6.69
CA ILE A 43 6.68 -7.62 -8.10
C ILE A 43 7.73 -8.53 -8.72
N ASN A 44 7.60 -8.70 -10.04
CA ASN A 44 8.61 -9.24 -10.92
C ASN A 44 9.13 -8.10 -11.81
N TYR A 45 10.41 -7.79 -11.73
CA TYR A 45 10.98 -6.70 -12.49
C TYR A 45 12.35 -7.03 -13.06
N TYR A 46 12.69 -6.34 -14.12
CA TYR A 46 14.00 -6.32 -14.72
C TYR A 46 14.64 -4.98 -14.43
N ALA A 47 15.93 -4.99 -14.06
CA ALA A 47 16.73 -3.79 -13.85
C ALA A 47 18.04 -3.90 -14.63
N GLN A 48 18.45 -2.82 -15.26
CA GLN A 48 19.73 -2.66 -15.92
C GLN A 48 20.46 -1.46 -15.31
N PHE A 49 21.72 -1.68 -14.99
CA PHE A 49 22.64 -0.65 -14.50
C PHE A 49 23.76 -0.49 -15.51
N ARG A 50 24.02 0.74 -15.95
CA ARG A 50 25.01 1.08 -16.96
C ARG A 50 25.92 2.16 -16.42
N TRP A 51 27.22 1.93 -16.46
CA TRP A 51 28.24 2.91 -16.07
C TRP A 51 29.48 2.76 -16.92
N THR A 52 30.38 3.77 -16.91
CA THR A 52 31.67 3.73 -17.60
C THR A 52 32.79 3.57 -16.58
N ASP A 53 33.66 2.60 -16.82
CA ASP A 53 34.91 2.40 -16.09
C ASP A 53 36.06 2.25 -17.07
N PRO A 54 36.86 3.32 -17.26
CA PRO A 54 37.98 3.30 -18.21
C PRO A 54 39.04 2.23 -17.92
N SER A 55 39.13 1.77 -16.67
CA SER A 55 40.10 0.71 -16.29
C SER A 55 39.75 -0.66 -16.86
N LEU A 56 38.49 -0.86 -17.26
CA LEU A 56 37.95 -2.08 -17.83
C LEU A 56 37.97 -2.07 -19.37
N ALA A 57 38.41 -0.96 -19.97
CA ALA A 57 38.55 -0.86 -21.46
C ALA A 57 39.53 -1.92 -22.00
N HIS A 58 39.21 -2.48 -23.16
CA HIS A 58 40.00 -3.57 -23.73
C HIS A 58 40.08 -3.46 -25.27
N PRO A 59 41.15 -3.97 -25.90
CA PRO A 59 41.38 -3.83 -27.35
C PRO A 59 40.56 -4.80 -28.22
N GLY A 60 39.63 -5.56 -27.65
CA GLY A 60 38.77 -6.50 -28.38
C GLY A 60 37.76 -5.80 -29.31
N PRO A 61 37.31 -6.49 -30.37
CA PRO A 61 36.36 -5.91 -31.34
C PRO A 61 34.89 -5.91 -30.86
N SER A 62 34.56 -6.56 -29.73
CA SER A 62 33.20 -6.70 -29.21
C SER A 62 33.22 -6.76 -27.71
N SER A 63 32.05 -6.54 -27.10
CA SER A 63 31.87 -6.64 -25.65
C SER A 63 32.24 -8.05 -25.12
N ILE A 64 32.86 -8.07 -23.95
CA ILE A 64 33.23 -9.28 -23.24
C ILE A 64 32.34 -9.44 -22.05
N ARG A 65 32.09 -10.72 -21.65
CA ARG A 65 31.28 -11.04 -20.47
C ARG A 65 32.18 -11.50 -19.33
N ARG A 66 31.98 -10.91 -18.14
CA ARG A 66 32.71 -11.27 -16.91
C ARG A 66 31.74 -11.46 -15.73
N SER A 67 32.21 -12.12 -14.69
CA SER A 67 31.48 -12.14 -13.42
C SER A 67 31.56 -10.74 -12.77
N LEU A 68 30.47 -10.32 -12.15
CA LEU A 68 30.43 -9.08 -11.36
C LEU A 68 31.48 -9.09 -10.23
N ASN A 69 31.77 -10.29 -9.69
CA ASN A 69 32.75 -10.47 -8.62
C ASN A 69 34.22 -10.32 -9.09
N ASP A 70 34.46 -10.34 -10.39
CA ASP A 70 35.81 -10.24 -10.96
C ASP A 70 36.20 -8.78 -11.26
N ILE A 71 35.31 -7.83 -11.01
CA ILE A 71 35.53 -6.38 -11.22
C ILE A 71 35.18 -5.59 -9.96
N VAL A 72 35.75 -4.38 -9.87
CA VAL A 72 35.32 -3.40 -8.88
C VAL A 72 34.02 -2.77 -9.38
N ALA A 73 32.90 -3.12 -8.74
CA ALA A 73 31.58 -2.68 -9.17
C ALA A 73 30.77 -2.08 -7.99
N PRO A 74 29.89 -1.11 -8.28
CA PRO A 74 28.95 -0.62 -7.30
C PRO A 74 28.07 -1.73 -6.75
N ARG A 75 27.73 -1.64 -5.45
CA ARG A 75 26.73 -2.52 -4.82
C ARG A 75 25.39 -1.86 -4.85
N PHE A 76 24.44 -2.44 -5.56
CA PHE A 76 23.08 -1.91 -5.68
C PHE A 76 22.19 -2.45 -4.55
N ILE A 77 21.53 -1.55 -3.85
CA ILE A 77 20.69 -1.86 -2.67
C ILE A 77 19.30 -1.30 -2.92
N LEU A 78 18.28 -2.15 -2.75
CA LEU A 78 16.87 -1.73 -2.67
C LEU A 78 16.48 -1.56 -1.21
N LEU A 79 16.10 -0.36 -0.83
CA LEU A 79 15.97 0.00 0.60
C LEU A 79 14.75 -0.63 1.29
N ASN A 80 13.68 -0.86 0.55
CA ASN A 80 12.45 -1.46 1.08
C ASN A 80 12.29 -2.95 0.76
N GLN A 81 13.38 -3.59 0.33
CA GLN A 81 13.40 -5.03 0.03
C GLN A 81 13.20 -5.87 1.30
N GLN A 82 12.29 -6.85 1.24
CA GLN A 82 12.11 -7.85 2.29
C GLN A 82 12.71 -9.19 1.87
N LYS A 83 12.17 -9.78 0.80
CA LYS A 83 12.62 -11.05 0.25
C LYS A 83 12.70 -10.92 -1.25
N THR A 84 13.84 -11.28 -1.83
CA THR A 84 13.99 -11.27 -3.29
C THR A 84 14.75 -12.50 -3.76
N TRP A 85 14.42 -12.92 -4.98
CA TRP A 85 15.12 -13.96 -5.73
C TRP A 85 15.55 -13.39 -7.07
N SER A 86 16.83 -13.55 -7.39
CA SER A 86 17.36 -13.24 -8.72
C SER A 86 17.29 -14.47 -9.62
N SER A 87 16.86 -14.27 -10.86
CA SER A 87 16.81 -15.33 -11.88
C SER A 87 17.95 -15.24 -12.89
N LEU A 88 18.72 -14.15 -12.89
CA LEU A 88 19.89 -13.98 -13.74
C LEU A 88 21.19 -14.20 -12.97
N LEU A 89 22.22 -14.66 -13.69
CA LEU A 89 23.55 -14.77 -13.13
C LEU A 89 24.15 -13.36 -12.92
N ASN A 90 25.04 -13.22 -11.95
CA ASN A 90 25.77 -11.98 -11.69
C ASN A 90 26.89 -11.77 -12.72
N LEU A 91 26.49 -11.48 -13.95
CA LEU A 91 27.38 -11.25 -15.09
C LEU A 91 27.23 -9.81 -15.58
N VAL A 92 28.34 -9.26 -16.04
CA VAL A 92 28.40 -7.95 -16.68
C VAL A 92 28.91 -8.10 -18.11
N ASP A 93 28.37 -7.27 -19.02
CA ASP A 93 28.89 -7.10 -20.36
C ASP A 93 29.74 -5.82 -20.37
N ILE A 94 30.99 -5.90 -20.84
CA ILE A 94 31.94 -4.78 -20.86
C ILE A 94 32.28 -4.48 -22.31
N SER A 95 32.03 -3.26 -22.76
CA SER A 95 32.40 -2.81 -24.11
C SER A 95 33.92 -2.53 -24.26
N PRO A 96 34.45 -2.47 -25.49
CA PRO A 96 35.85 -2.09 -25.72
C PRO A 96 36.23 -0.73 -25.09
N GLU A 97 35.27 0.19 -24.98
CA GLU A 97 35.45 1.54 -24.42
C GLU A 97 35.36 1.55 -22.88
N GLY A 98 35.04 0.43 -22.24
CA GLY A 98 34.90 0.32 -20.79
C GLY A 98 33.51 0.65 -20.28
N GLU A 99 32.48 0.66 -21.16
CA GLU A 99 31.08 0.73 -20.69
C GLU A 99 30.68 -0.62 -20.14
N VAL A 100 30.15 -0.63 -18.89
CA VAL A 100 29.75 -1.82 -18.16
C VAL A 100 28.23 -1.83 -18.07
N ILE A 101 27.62 -2.95 -18.45
CA ILE A 101 26.19 -3.17 -18.36
C ILE A 101 25.93 -4.38 -17.46
N TYR A 102 25.26 -4.13 -16.33
CA TYR A 102 24.80 -5.15 -15.39
C TYR A 102 23.30 -5.30 -15.47
N ARG A 103 22.82 -6.52 -15.62
CA ARG A 103 21.39 -6.83 -15.76
C ARG A 103 20.94 -7.80 -14.70
N GLN A 104 19.77 -7.50 -14.08
CA GLN A 104 19.13 -8.37 -13.11
C GLN A 104 17.65 -8.53 -13.44
N ARG A 105 17.14 -9.71 -13.20
CA ARG A 105 15.70 -9.97 -13.11
C ARG A 105 15.41 -10.50 -11.73
N LEU A 106 14.58 -9.76 -11.00
CA LEU A 106 14.27 -10.05 -9.61
C LEU A 106 12.76 -10.24 -9.44
N TRP A 107 12.42 -11.16 -8.58
CA TRP A 107 11.08 -11.33 -8.06
C TRP A 107 11.14 -11.22 -6.54
N GLY A 108 10.17 -10.51 -5.92
CA GLY A 108 10.21 -10.37 -4.47
C GLY A 108 9.20 -9.44 -3.86
N ASP A 109 9.25 -9.40 -2.53
CA ASP A 109 8.39 -8.62 -1.65
C ASP A 109 9.10 -7.34 -1.20
N PHE A 110 8.35 -6.23 -1.23
CA PHE A 110 8.83 -4.89 -0.85
C PHE A 110 7.88 -4.27 0.17
N SER A 111 8.44 -3.70 1.24
CA SER A 111 7.65 -2.99 2.25
C SER A 111 7.14 -1.66 1.72
N GLN A 112 5.88 -1.36 2.01
CA GLN A 112 5.28 -0.06 1.71
C GLN A 112 4.22 0.27 2.73
N PRO A 113 4.43 1.25 3.63
CA PRO A 113 3.38 1.72 4.53
C PRO A 113 2.19 2.28 3.75
N LEU A 114 1.01 1.72 3.95
CA LEU A 114 -0.23 2.12 3.30
C LEU A 114 -1.12 2.90 4.26
N ARG A 115 -1.63 4.05 3.82
CA ARG A 115 -2.62 4.84 4.58
C ARG A 115 -4.02 4.40 4.19
N LEU A 116 -4.62 3.49 4.98
CA LEU A 116 -5.88 2.83 4.66
C LEU A 116 -7.13 3.54 5.24
N HIS A 117 -7.03 4.81 5.64
CA HIS A 117 -8.19 5.56 6.15
C HIS A 117 -9.38 5.53 5.18
N ASP A 118 -9.11 5.66 3.88
CA ASP A 118 -10.11 5.67 2.82
C ASP A 118 -10.51 4.29 2.30
N PHE A 119 -10.01 3.21 2.91
CA PHE A 119 -10.32 1.85 2.48
C PHE A 119 -11.84 1.61 2.42
N PRO A 120 -12.38 1.03 1.32
CA PRO A 120 -11.70 0.44 0.15
C PRO A 120 -11.56 1.37 -1.08
N PHE A 121 -11.65 2.69 -0.93
CA PHE A 121 -11.57 3.68 -2.02
C PHE A 121 -10.18 4.32 -2.13
N ASP A 122 -9.18 3.70 -1.53
CA ASP A 122 -7.82 4.17 -1.39
C ASP A 122 -7.01 4.10 -2.69
N SER A 123 -6.01 4.96 -2.77
CA SER A 123 -5.01 4.94 -3.83
C SER A 123 -3.64 5.25 -3.22
N HIS A 124 -2.61 4.55 -3.67
CA HIS A 124 -1.27 4.62 -3.10
C HIS A 124 -0.22 4.80 -4.18
N THR A 125 0.88 5.45 -3.80
CA THR A 125 2.10 5.48 -4.61
C THR A 125 3.09 4.48 -4.01
N PHE A 126 3.50 3.52 -4.81
CA PHE A 126 4.49 2.51 -4.48
C PHE A 126 5.85 2.95 -5.00
N GLU A 127 6.88 2.79 -4.20
CA GLU A 127 8.23 3.22 -4.55
C GLU A 127 9.22 2.05 -4.48
N LEU A 128 10.18 2.05 -5.39
CA LEU A 128 11.36 1.19 -5.39
C LEU A 128 12.60 2.08 -5.26
N PRO A 129 12.97 2.47 -4.04
CA PRO A 129 14.14 3.29 -3.80
C PRO A 129 15.41 2.43 -3.90
N MET A 130 16.28 2.81 -4.82
CA MET A 130 17.58 2.16 -5.06
C MET A 130 18.71 3.09 -4.69
N LEU A 131 19.76 2.53 -4.12
CA LEU A 131 21.00 3.20 -3.78
C LEU A 131 22.17 2.39 -4.30
N ALA A 132 23.25 3.04 -4.69
CA ALA A 132 24.51 2.39 -4.96
C ALA A 132 25.54 2.76 -3.89
N VAL A 133 26.30 1.76 -3.44
CA VAL A 133 27.39 1.92 -2.49
C VAL A 133 28.67 1.51 -3.21
N GLY A 134 29.62 2.45 -3.30
CA GLY A 134 30.97 2.24 -3.84
C GLY A 134 31.97 1.88 -2.77
N ASP A 135 33.25 1.93 -3.15
CA ASP A 135 34.37 1.82 -2.23
C ASP A 135 34.49 3.09 -1.35
N LEU A 136 35.30 3.03 -0.29
CA LEU A 136 35.53 4.14 0.64
C LEU A 136 35.92 5.44 -0.09
N GLY A 137 35.05 6.44 -0.01
CA GLY A 137 35.27 7.78 -0.61
C GLY A 137 34.73 7.95 -2.03
N GLU A 138 34.10 6.93 -2.62
CA GLU A 138 33.44 7.04 -3.94
C GLU A 138 31.99 7.44 -3.77
N GLN A 139 31.57 8.54 -4.35
CA GLN A 139 30.19 8.99 -4.38
C GLN A 139 29.54 8.54 -5.69
N ILE A 140 28.48 7.73 -5.59
CA ILE A 140 27.81 7.17 -6.76
C ILE A 140 26.41 7.77 -6.87
N ASN A 141 26.09 8.32 -8.04
CA ASN A 141 24.79 8.87 -8.36
C ASN A 141 24.04 7.94 -9.31
N LEU A 142 22.87 7.47 -8.86
CA LEU A 142 21.96 6.73 -9.72
C LEU A 142 21.06 7.71 -10.49
N LEU A 143 21.06 7.63 -11.80
CA LEU A 143 20.30 8.49 -12.71
C LEU A 143 19.38 7.66 -13.60
N PRO A 144 18.18 8.14 -13.96
CA PRO A 144 17.40 7.53 -15.03
C PRO A 144 18.20 7.40 -16.33
N ASP A 145 18.08 6.28 -17.01
CA ASP A 145 18.79 6.06 -18.27
C ASP A 145 18.14 6.92 -19.37
N PRO A 146 18.87 7.85 -20.02
CA PRO A 146 18.32 8.74 -21.03
C PRO A 146 17.94 8.02 -22.33
N ASP A 147 18.54 6.87 -22.60
CA ASP A 147 18.32 6.10 -23.83
C ASP A 147 17.19 5.07 -23.68
N TYR A 148 16.91 4.63 -22.43
CA TYR A 148 15.93 3.60 -22.11
C TYR A 148 15.02 4.06 -20.98
N PRO A 149 13.84 4.65 -21.29
CA PRO A 149 12.88 5.04 -20.25
C PRO A 149 12.29 3.81 -19.57
N SER A 150 12.22 3.85 -18.25
CA SER A 150 11.61 2.78 -17.45
C SER A 150 10.10 2.72 -17.68
N PHE A 151 9.51 1.52 -17.61
CA PHE A 151 8.07 1.34 -17.84
C PHE A 151 7.48 0.15 -17.05
N ILE A 152 6.17 0.06 -17.07
CA ILE A 152 5.39 -1.06 -16.52
C ILE A 152 4.73 -1.80 -17.68
N SER A 153 4.75 -3.14 -17.64
CA SER A 153 4.05 -4.00 -18.59
C SER A 153 2.55 -3.67 -18.64
N SER A 154 1.96 -3.77 -19.82
CA SER A 154 0.52 -3.56 -20.01
C SER A 154 -0.34 -4.68 -19.43
N GLU A 155 0.22 -5.88 -19.26
CA GLU A 155 -0.46 -7.04 -18.71
C GLU A 155 0.08 -7.34 -17.31
N LEU A 156 -0.75 -7.19 -16.29
CA LEU A 156 -0.40 -7.39 -14.87
C LEU A 156 -1.33 -8.41 -14.24
N SER A 157 -0.79 -9.25 -13.36
CA SER A 157 -1.56 -10.28 -12.66
C SER A 157 -2.41 -9.73 -11.52
N VAL A 158 -2.13 -8.52 -11.02
CA VAL A 158 -2.88 -7.89 -9.94
C VAL A 158 -4.29 -7.50 -10.38
N ALA A 159 -5.30 -8.24 -9.90
CA ALA A 159 -6.68 -8.10 -10.38
C ALA A 159 -7.50 -7.03 -9.63
N ASP A 160 -7.09 -6.66 -8.41
CA ASP A 160 -7.85 -5.76 -7.52
C ASP A 160 -7.30 -4.33 -7.47
N TRP A 161 -6.29 -4.04 -8.31
CA TRP A 161 -5.70 -2.72 -8.45
C TRP A 161 -5.59 -2.30 -9.91
N SER A 162 -5.71 -0.99 -10.15
CA SER A 162 -5.49 -0.37 -11.46
C SER A 162 -4.31 0.60 -11.34
N ILE A 163 -3.29 0.39 -12.18
CA ILE A 163 -2.15 1.32 -12.25
C ILE A 163 -2.60 2.55 -13.04
N THR A 164 -2.42 3.72 -12.45
CA THR A 164 -2.90 4.98 -13.03
C THR A 164 -1.78 5.87 -13.54
N ASP A 165 -0.59 5.73 -12.98
CA ASP A 165 0.57 6.54 -13.32
C ASP A 165 1.85 5.84 -12.87
N TYR A 166 2.99 6.16 -13.49
CA TYR A 166 4.31 5.71 -13.06
C TYR A 166 5.37 6.70 -13.53
N GLY A 167 6.52 6.68 -12.87
CA GLY A 167 7.64 7.55 -13.22
C GLY A 167 8.91 7.15 -12.50
N GLU A 168 9.99 7.81 -12.88
CA GLU A 168 11.31 7.63 -12.31
C GLU A 168 11.94 8.97 -12.00
N ALA A 169 12.77 9.00 -10.96
CA ALA A 169 13.50 10.20 -10.57
C ALA A 169 14.79 9.86 -9.83
N SER A 170 15.80 10.71 -9.99
CA SER A 170 16.93 10.74 -9.09
C SER A 170 16.57 11.57 -7.86
N ARG A 171 16.87 11.05 -6.66
CA ARG A 171 16.56 11.71 -5.38
C ARG A 171 17.65 11.36 -4.37
N ASP A 172 18.16 12.37 -3.67
CA ASP A 172 19.08 12.13 -2.56
C ASP A 172 18.43 11.29 -1.49
N ILE A 173 19.07 10.19 -1.12
CA ILE A 173 18.61 9.27 -0.10
C ILE A 173 19.55 9.39 1.10
N VAL A 174 18.99 9.77 2.24
CA VAL A 174 19.71 9.89 3.50
C VAL A 174 19.48 8.62 4.32
N LEU A 175 20.52 7.83 4.58
CA LEU A 175 20.46 6.64 5.43
C LEU A 175 20.92 6.93 6.87
N THR A 176 21.82 7.92 7.05
CA THR A 176 22.36 8.37 8.32
C THR A 176 22.49 9.90 8.31
N ASP A 177 22.89 10.52 9.44
CA ASP A 177 23.14 11.96 9.52
C ASP A 177 24.25 12.44 8.57
N GLU A 178 25.09 11.53 8.08
CA GLU A 178 26.10 11.77 7.07
C GLU A 178 25.50 11.39 5.72
N ALA A 179 25.23 12.39 4.91
CA ALA A 179 24.58 12.30 3.60
C ALA A 179 25.28 11.35 2.64
N ILE A 180 24.48 10.80 1.77
CA ILE A 180 24.94 9.71 1.01
C ILE A 180 24.44 9.80 -0.41
N GLY A 181 25.01 9.59 -1.37
CA GLY A 181 24.84 9.55 -2.81
C GLY A 181 23.44 9.75 -3.38
N GLY A 182 23.37 10.17 -4.62
CA GLY A 182 22.12 10.27 -5.36
C GLY A 182 21.50 8.89 -5.57
N GLY A 183 20.33 8.67 -5.01
CA GLY A 183 19.56 7.46 -5.24
C GLY A 183 18.63 7.58 -6.45
N TYR A 184 18.14 6.45 -6.93
CA TYR A 184 17.12 6.34 -7.96
C TYR A 184 15.84 5.80 -7.34
N VAL A 185 14.70 6.37 -7.71
CA VAL A 185 13.39 5.90 -7.28
C VAL A 185 12.51 5.67 -8.50
N PHE A 186 12.12 4.42 -8.71
CA PHE A 186 11.01 4.12 -9.59
C PHE A 186 9.72 4.13 -8.76
N SER A 187 8.69 4.82 -9.24
CA SER A 187 7.41 4.93 -8.54
C SER A 187 6.24 4.61 -9.45
N PHE A 188 5.18 4.00 -8.88
CA PHE A 188 3.92 3.81 -9.58
C PHE A 188 2.74 4.07 -8.66
N LYS A 189 1.68 4.64 -9.22
CA LYS A 189 0.45 4.93 -8.52
C LYS A 189 -0.59 3.86 -8.86
N ALA A 190 -1.12 3.20 -7.82
CA ALA A 190 -2.18 2.22 -7.96
C ALA A 190 -3.43 2.65 -7.20
N LYS A 191 -4.59 2.48 -7.84
CA LYS A 191 -5.91 2.72 -7.27
C LYS A 191 -6.63 1.40 -7.10
N ARG A 192 -7.24 1.18 -5.91
CA ARG A 192 -7.98 -0.04 -5.62
C ARG A 192 -9.29 -0.11 -6.43
N ILE A 193 -9.59 -1.29 -6.98
CA ILE A 193 -10.85 -1.60 -7.65
C ILE A 193 -11.86 -2.02 -6.57
N PHE A 194 -12.66 -1.07 -6.11
CA PHE A 194 -13.53 -1.24 -4.95
C PHE A 194 -14.82 -2.06 -5.21
N ASN A 195 -15.19 -2.33 -6.47
CA ASN A 195 -16.43 -3.04 -6.84
C ASN A 195 -16.58 -4.38 -6.11
N HIS A 196 -15.47 -5.11 -5.96
CA HIS A 196 -15.44 -6.36 -5.23
C HIS A 196 -15.89 -6.20 -3.76
N TYR A 197 -15.41 -5.14 -3.09
CA TYR A 197 -15.74 -4.84 -1.70
C TYR A 197 -17.20 -4.41 -1.55
N VAL A 198 -17.73 -3.63 -2.50
CA VAL A 198 -19.14 -3.24 -2.51
C VAL A 198 -20.05 -4.47 -2.61
N ILE A 199 -19.80 -5.34 -3.61
CA ILE A 199 -20.67 -6.49 -3.88
C ILE A 199 -20.55 -7.55 -2.78
N LYS A 200 -19.34 -7.86 -2.30
CA LYS A 200 -19.13 -8.98 -1.36
C LYS A 200 -19.25 -8.59 0.11
N PHE A 201 -19.05 -7.29 0.45
CA PHE A 201 -19.03 -6.86 1.83
C PHE A 201 -20.11 -5.82 2.16
N ILE A 202 -20.26 -4.75 1.38
CA ILE A 202 -21.20 -3.69 1.71
C ILE A 202 -22.66 -4.15 1.51
N ILE A 203 -22.97 -4.75 0.36
CA ILE A 203 -24.35 -5.19 0.05
C ILE A 203 -24.89 -6.24 1.04
N PRO A 204 -24.16 -7.33 1.36
CA PRO A 204 -24.65 -8.29 2.38
C PRO A 204 -24.88 -7.65 3.75
N LEU A 205 -24.00 -6.73 4.16
CA LEU A 205 -24.18 -6.01 5.42
C LEU A 205 -25.46 -5.16 5.41
N ILE A 206 -25.71 -4.41 4.33
CA ILE A 206 -26.95 -3.64 4.16
C ILE A 206 -28.17 -4.54 4.26
N LEU A 207 -28.15 -5.74 3.65
CA LEU A 207 -29.25 -6.68 3.70
C LEU A 207 -29.49 -7.22 5.13
N ILE A 208 -28.43 -7.49 5.89
CA ILE A 208 -28.54 -7.91 7.29
C ILE A 208 -29.18 -6.80 8.13
N VAL A 209 -28.74 -5.55 7.96
CA VAL A 209 -29.32 -4.40 8.66
C VAL A 209 -30.77 -4.21 8.26
N ALA A 210 -31.10 -4.27 6.97
CA ALA A 210 -32.48 -4.17 6.49
C ALA A 210 -33.38 -5.28 7.05
N MET A 211 -32.87 -6.51 7.18
CA MET A 211 -33.58 -7.64 7.80
C MET A 211 -33.92 -7.33 9.27
N SER A 212 -33.04 -6.65 10.00
CA SER A 212 -33.32 -6.26 11.40
C SER A 212 -34.50 -5.29 11.53
N TRP A 213 -34.81 -4.51 10.49
CA TRP A 213 -35.93 -3.56 10.53
C TRP A 213 -37.29 -4.20 10.22
N VAL A 214 -37.33 -5.41 9.65
CA VAL A 214 -38.58 -6.13 9.38
C VAL A 214 -39.45 -6.27 10.64
N VAL A 215 -38.83 -6.28 11.82
CA VAL A 215 -39.51 -6.33 13.13
C VAL A 215 -40.53 -5.21 13.32
N PHE A 216 -40.31 -4.03 12.74
CA PHE A 216 -41.20 -2.88 12.88
C PHE A 216 -42.55 -3.06 12.13
N TRP A 217 -42.68 -4.06 11.26
CA TRP A 217 -43.92 -4.41 10.56
C TRP A 217 -44.69 -5.52 11.26
N ILE A 218 -44.11 -6.23 12.28
CA ILE A 218 -44.73 -7.24 13.06
C ILE A 218 -45.51 -6.54 14.21
N ASP A 219 -46.75 -7.01 14.53
CA ASP A 219 -47.54 -6.38 15.60
C ASP A 219 -46.82 -6.51 16.95
N PRO A 220 -46.69 -5.44 17.76
CA PRO A 220 -46.04 -5.48 19.08
C PRO A 220 -46.63 -6.48 20.07
N THR A 221 -47.86 -7.00 19.83
CA THR A 221 -48.45 -8.07 20.61
C THR A 221 -47.81 -9.43 20.36
N GLU A 222 -47.13 -9.59 19.20
CA GLU A 222 -46.39 -10.80 18.83
C GLU A 222 -44.91 -10.70 19.24
N ALA A 223 -44.66 -10.37 20.50
CA ALA A 223 -43.31 -10.13 21.03
C ALA A 223 -42.32 -11.27 20.76
N GLY A 224 -42.81 -12.54 20.72
CA GLY A 224 -41.96 -13.69 20.41
C GLY A 224 -41.45 -13.67 18.99
N SER A 225 -42.29 -13.34 18.01
CA SER A 225 -41.94 -13.24 16.59
C SER A 225 -40.97 -12.09 16.36
N GLN A 226 -41.26 -10.89 16.93
CA GLN A 226 -40.37 -9.74 16.84
C GLN A 226 -38.97 -10.04 17.41
N LEU A 227 -38.91 -10.59 18.63
CA LEU A 227 -37.65 -10.91 19.29
C LEU A 227 -36.85 -11.96 18.52
N SER A 228 -37.53 -12.99 17.99
CA SER A 228 -36.88 -14.04 17.19
C SER A 228 -36.17 -13.47 15.97
N VAL A 229 -36.83 -12.59 15.21
CA VAL A 229 -36.24 -11.95 14.01
C VAL A 229 -35.10 -11.02 14.42
N ALA A 230 -35.26 -10.19 15.45
CA ALA A 230 -34.22 -9.27 15.91
C ALA A 230 -32.97 -10.00 16.40
N VAL A 231 -33.13 -11.08 17.19
CA VAL A 231 -32.00 -11.90 17.68
C VAL A 231 -31.33 -12.61 16.52
N THR A 232 -32.09 -13.13 15.55
CA THR A 232 -31.52 -13.77 14.34
C THR A 232 -30.68 -12.78 13.54
N ALA A 233 -31.18 -11.56 13.34
CA ALA A 233 -30.41 -10.51 12.65
C ALA A 233 -29.11 -10.17 13.40
N ALA A 234 -29.16 -10.04 14.74
CA ALA A 234 -27.98 -9.77 15.55
C ALA A 234 -26.95 -10.91 15.49
N LEU A 235 -27.40 -12.17 15.58
CA LEU A 235 -26.52 -13.34 15.45
C LEU A 235 -25.90 -13.43 14.06
N THR A 236 -26.68 -13.16 13.00
CA THR A 236 -26.19 -13.12 11.62
C THR A 236 -25.11 -12.04 11.46
N LEU A 237 -25.32 -10.86 12.06
CA LEU A 237 -24.33 -9.78 12.04
C LEU A 237 -23.03 -10.18 12.76
N ILE A 238 -23.11 -10.83 13.92
CA ILE A 238 -21.93 -11.32 14.65
C ILE A 238 -21.17 -12.34 13.81
N ALA A 239 -21.87 -13.31 13.23
CA ALA A 239 -21.24 -14.29 12.34
C ALA A 239 -20.59 -13.63 11.13
N TYR A 240 -21.24 -12.60 10.57
CA TYR A 240 -20.70 -11.80 9.47
C TYR A 240 -19.42 -11.04 9.88
N HIS A 241 -19.38 -10.42 11.06
CA HIS A 241 -18.18 -9.77 11.60
C HIS A 241 -16.99 -10.74 11.71
N ILE A 242 -17.22 -11.94 12.23
CA ILE A 242 -16.18 -12.97 12.35
C ILE A 242 -15.65 -13.37 10.97
N ALA A 243 -16.55 -13.57 10.01
CA ALA A 243 -16.15 -13.91 8.63
C ALA A 243 -15.37 -12.78 7.93
N LEU A 244 -15.66 -11.53 8.27
CA LEU A 244 -15.02 -10.35 7.68
C LEU A 244 -13.68 -10.03 8.32
N ALA A 245 -13.48 -10.31 9.59
CA ALA A 245 -12.25 -10.01 10.31
C ALA A 245 -10.99 -10.58 9.64
N SER A 246 -11.09 -11.75 9.00
CA SER A 246 -9.97 -12.36 8.27
C SER A 246 -9.68 -11.73 6.90
N LYS A 247 -10.51 -10.78 6.44
CA LYS A 247 -10.41 -10.16 5.10
C LYS A 247 -10.06 -8.67 5.17
N LEU A 248 -10.14 -8.07 6.35
CA LEU A 248 -9.79 -6.69 6.57
C LEU A 248 -8.34 -6.58 7.08
N PRO A 249 -7.62 -5.50 6.76
CA PRO A 249 -6.30 -5.26 7.30
C PRO A 249 -6.38 -5.00 8.82
N ASP A 250 -5.45 -5.61 9.57
CA ASP A 250 -5.33 -5.40 11.02
C ASP A 250 -4.44 -4.18 11.30
N ILE A 251 -5.08 -3.01 11.45
CA ILE A 251 -4.43 -1.71 11.60
C ILE A 251 -4.95 -0.98 12.85
N PRO A 252 -4.12 -0.14 13.51
CA PRO A 252 -4.46 0.50 14.79
C PRO A 252 -5.39 1.71 14.68
N TYR A 253 -6.00 1.96 13.52
CA TYR A 253 -6.91 3.09 13.29
C TYR A 253 -8.14 2.63 12.48
N LEU A 254 -9.22 3.39 12.56
CA LEU A 254 -10.47 3.07 11.87
C LEU A 254 -10.41 3.48 10.40
N THR A 255 -10.84 2.56 9.54
CA THR A 255 -11.09 2.84 8.12
C THR A 255 -12.54 3.30 7.92
N ARG A 256 -12.85 3.79 6.70
CA ARG A 256 -14.26 4.05 6.31
C ARG A 256 -15.12 2.79 6.41
N MET A 257 -14.55 1.64 6.04
CA MET A 257 -15.24 0.35 6.13
C MET A 257 -15.54 -0.03 7.58
N ASP A 258 -14.58 0.16 8.49
CA ASP A 258 -14.79 -0.11 9.93
C ASP A 258 -15.86 0.80 10.53
N THR A 259 -15.84 2.09 10.15
CA THR A 259 -16.87 3.05 10.57
C THR A 259 -18.26 2.62 10.11
N PHE A 260 -18.38 2.17 8.85
CA PHE A 260 -19.63 1.66 8.30
C PHE A 260 -20.11 0.39 9.02
N LEU A 261 -19.20 -0.56 9.30
CA LEU A 261 -19.47 -1.78 10.09
C LEU A 261 -19.96 -1.42 11.49
N PHE A 262 -19.31 -0.49 12.16
CA PHE A 262 -19.67 -0.05 13.50
C PHE A 262 -21.08 0.60 13.52
N CYS A 263 -21.36 1.51 12.60
CA CYS A 263 -22.69 2.11 12.46
C CYS A 263 -23.77 1.06 12.18
N SER A 264 -23.49 0.08 11.31
CA SER A 264 -24.39 -1.03 11.01
C SER A 264 -24.69 -1.87 12.25
N THR A 265 -23.66 -2.14 13.05
CA THR A 265 -23.81 -2.87 14.32
C THR A 265 -24.70 -2.11 15.29
N LEU A 266 -24.48 -0.82 15.47
CA LEU A 266 -25.32 0.01 16.34
C LEU A 266 -26.79 0.01 15.89
N MET A 267 -27.04 0.06 14.58
CA MET A 267 -28.39 0.04 14.03
C MET A 267 -29.13 -1.26 14.34
N VAL A 268 -28.49 -2.41 14.19
CA VAL A 268 -29.09 -3.73 14.50
C VAL A 268 -29.36 -3.86 15.99
N PHE A 269 -28.42 -3.49 16.86
CA PHE A 269 -28.62 -3.53 18.30
C PHE A 269 -29.66 -2.52 18.77
N THR A 270 -29.75 -1.33 18.19
CA THR A 270 -30.79 -0.36 18.51
C THR A 270 -32.19 -0.86 18.10
N ALA A 271 -32.31 -1.57 16.97
CA ALA A 271 -33.55 -2.22 16.58
C ALA A 271 -33.95 -3.31 17.56
N LEU A 272 -33.02 -4.12 18.10
CA LEU A 272 -33.30 -5.09 19.14
C LEU A 272 -33.80 -4.43 20.42
N VAL A 273 -33.20 -3.33 20.87
CA VAL A 273 -33.63 -2.56 22.04
C VAL A 273 -35.04 -2.00 21.82
N GLU A 274 -35.31 -1.48 20.62
CA GLU A 274 -36.65 -0.96 20.26
C GLU A 274 -37.72 -2.05 20.40
N VAL A 275 -37.48 -3.25 19.88
CA VAL A 275 -38.38 -4.41 20.04
C VAL A 275 -38.68 -4.72 21.49
N VAL A 276 -37.67 -4.69 22.37
CA VAL A 276 -37.87 -4.93 23.79
C VAL A 276 -38.76 -3.85 24.42
N VAL A 277 -38.55 -2.59 24.07
CA VAL A 277 -39.32 -1.45 24.56
C VAL A 277 -40.77 -1.52 24.10
N THR A 278 -41.01 -1.74 22.80
CA THR A 278 -42.36 -1.79 22.23
C THR A 278 -43.16 -3.00 22.71
N SER A 279 -42.53 -4.17 22.86
CA SER A 279 -43.11 -5.36 23.43
C SER A 279 -43.53 -5.13 24.91
N ARG A 280 -42.73 -4.39 25.68
CA ARG A 280 -43.05 -4.05 27.08
C ARG A 280 -44.21 -3.06 27.13
N LEU A 281 -44.23 -2.02 26.31
CA LEU A 281 -45.34 -1.08 26.22
C LEU A 281 -46.66 -1.79 25.84
N ALA A 282 -46.60 -2.75 24.91
CA ALA A 282 -47.77 -3.55 24.53
C ALA A 282 -48.32 -4.37 25.71
N ARG A 283 -47.45 -5.02 26.51
CA ARG A 283 -47.82 -5.77 27.72
C ARG A 283 -48.43 -4.87 28.80
N ASP A 284 -47.96 -3.63 28.94
CA ASP A 284 -48.48 -2.66 29.92
C ASP A 284 -49.79 -1.99 29.43
N GLY A 285 -50.43 -2.51 28.38
CA GLY A 285 -51.68 -2.00 27.84
C GLY A 285 -51.54 -0.71 26.97
N LYS A 286 -50.33 -0.22 26.73
CA LYS A 286 -50.04 0.99 25.95
C LYS A 286 -49.84 0.70 24.45
N LEU A 287 -50.69 -0.15 23.88
CA LEU A 287 -50.54 -0.64 22.51
C LEU A 287 -50.49 0.47 21.47
N ARG A 288 -51.25 1.57 21.65
CA ARG A 288 -51.21 2.71 20.73
C ARG A 288 -49.84 3.40 20.68
N LEU A 289 -49.17 3.47 21.81
CA LEU A 289 -47.81 4.02 21.87
C LEU A 289 -46.81 3.08 21.19
N ALA A 290 -46.87 1.77 21.48
CA ALA A 290 -46.00 0.77 20.88
C ALA A 290 -46.08 0.86 19.32
N ARG A 291 -47.31 0.82 18.77
CA ARG A 291 -47.52 0.94 17.33
C ARG A 291 -47.03 2.26 16.72
N ARG A 292 -47.10 3.39 17.48
CA ARG A 292 -46.52 4.67 17.02
C ARG A 292 -44.98 4.61 17.00
N PHE A 293 -44.35 3.99 17.98
CA PHE A 293 -42.90 3.78 17.96
C PHE A 293 -42.49 2.99 16.72
N ASP A 294 -43.10 1.83 16.44
CA ASP A 294 -42.81 1.04 15.23
C ASP A 294 -43.01 1.86 13.96
N GLN A 295 -44.12 2.64 13.85
CA GLN A 295 -44.40 3.47 12.69
C GLN A 295 -43.30 4.55 12.44
N VAL A 296 -42.82 5.17 13.50
CA VAL A 296 -41.73 6.15 13.43
C VAL A 296 -40.43 5.44 13.08
N SER A 297 -40.13 4.31 13.68
CA SER A 297 -38.92 3.51 13.44
C SER A 297 -38.80 3.04 11.99
N ARG A 298 -39.92 2.73 11.32
CA ARG A 298 -39.94 2.35 9.89
C ARG A 298 -39.30 3.39 8.97
N VAL A 299 -39.34 4.67 9.34
CA VAL A 299 -38.78 5.78 8.54
C VAL A 299 -37.47 6.26 9.16
N LEU A 300 -37.42 6.37 10.48
CA LEU A 300 -36.27 6.90 11.21
C LEU A 300 -35.01 6.05 10.98
N PHE A 301 -35.11 4.71 11.16
CA PHE A 301 -33.94 3.83 11.03
C PHE A 301 -33.31 3.83 9.64
N PRO A 302 -34.07 3.66 8.54
CA PRO A 302 -33.47 3.78 7.20
C PRO A 302 -32.88 5.15 6.94
N SER A 303 -33.53 6.24 7.39
CA SER A 303 -33.03 7.61 7.18
C SER A 303 -31.72 7.88 7.93
N VAL A 304 -31.63 7.46 9.20
CA VAL A 304 -30.40 7.57 9.99
C VAL A 304 -29.30 6.72 9.39
N TYR A 305 -29.61 5.48 8.96
CA TYR A 305 -28.63 4.60 8.36
C TYR A 305 -28.08 5.17 7.04
N LEU A 306 -28.93 5.71 6.18
CA LEU A 306 -28.47 6.39 4.96
C LEU A 306 -27.59 7.61 5.29
N GLY A 307 -27.96 8.38 6.33
CA GLY A 307 -27.14 9.49 6.80
C GLY A 307 -25.76 9.06 7.32
N THR A 308 -25.72 7.99 8.13
CA THR A 308 -24.44 7.45 8.67
C THR A 308 -23.60 6.78 7.59
N ALA A 309 -24.21 6.07 6.64
CA ALA A 309 -23.53 5.52 5.47
C ALA A 309 -22.95 6.65 4.60
N GLY A 310 -23.73 7.68 4.32
CA GLY A 310 -23.25 8.87 3.62
C GLY A 310 -22.09 9.53 4.34
N TRP A 311 -22.17 9.70 5.66
CA TRP A 311 -21.07 10.25 6.44
C TRP A 311 -19.83 9.35 6.38
N ALA A 312 -19.95 8.04 6.55
CA ALA A 312 -18.82 7.11 6.53
C ALA A 312 -18.07 7.11 5.19
N PHE A 313 -18.78 7.21 4.06
CA PHE A 313 -18.17 7.11 2.73
C PHE A 313 -17.83 8.46 2.08
N PHE A 314 -18.52 9.55 2.43
CA PHE A 314 -18.34 10.86 1.79
C PHE A 314 -17.74 11.93 2.70
N SER A 315 -17.57 11.69 4.03
CA SER A 315 -16.80 12.60 4.87
C SER A 315 -15.36 12.64 4.37
N ALA A 316 -14.79 13.85 4.23
CA ALA A 316 -13.37 13.98 3.95
C ALA A 316 -12.58 13.26 5.08
N ALA A 317 -11.62 12.40 4.72
CA ALA A 317 -10.68 11.88 5.68
C ALA A 317 -9.83 13.05 6.19
N THR A 318 -9.99 13.40 7.45
CA THR A 318 -9.19 14.41 8.15
C THR A 318 -7.84 13.83 8.55
#